data_12541bc03b5bd1c86e30489c9966d2b2
#
_entry.id   12541bc03b5bd1c86e30489c9966d2b2
#
_cell.length_a   1.000
_cell.length_b   1.000
_cell.length_c   1.000
_cell.angle_alpha   90.00
_cell.angle_beta   90.00
_cell.angle_gamma   90.00
#
_symmetry.space_group_name_H-M   'P 1'
#
loop_
_entity.id
_entity.type
_entity.pdbx_description
1 polymer ?
#
loop_
_entity_poly.entity_id
_entity_poly.type
_entity_poly.pdbx_seq_one_letter_code
_entity_poly.pdbx_strand_id
1 'polypeptide(L)'
;KYFERFVPLSGNGLPPDNVQLDPCAGAAERTSPTNIGMYLMSCVSARELGLIDPGEMRARLRETLRTLHSLPKWHGLLYNWYDTRTLYPLRPAYVSSVDCGNLLAALLVARSASPEEDAGRFQSLIDEMELERLYDEERGLFRIGYDAEKDAPGQSHYDLLASEARILSYVAMAERGIPVRHWEKLGRPCARVRGGCALYSWSGTMFEYMMPFLFMPSATKTLLGVSARG
;
A
#
# COMPACT_ATOMS: atom_id res chain seq x y z
N LYS A 1 1.91 12.95 15.83
CA LYS A 1 0.63 13.38 16.48
C LYS A 1 -0.57 12.53 16.08
N TYR A 2 -0.87 12.28 14.76
CA TYR A 2 -2.01 11.44 14.35
C TYR A 2 -1.85 10.02 14.91
N PHE A 3 -0.78 9.33 14.54
CA PHE A 3 -0.55 7.95 14.96
C PHE A 3 -0.31 7.80 16.46
N GLU A 4 0.34 8.76 17.13
CA GLU A 4 0.47 8.76 18.60
C GLU A 4 -0.90 8.74 19.31
N ARG A 5 -1.86 9.50 18.76
CA ARG A 5 -3.19 9.61 19.31
C ARG A 5 -4.09 8.42 19.00
N PHE A 6 -4.04 7.91 17.76
CA PHE A 6 -4.99 6.93 17.25
C PHE A 6 -4.43 5.51 17.12
N VAL A 7 -3.12 5.33 17.33
CA VAL A 7 -2.45 4.03 17.37
C VAL A 7 -1.58 3.95 18.63
N PRO A 8 -2.21 3.84 19.82
CA PRO A 8 -1.45 3.75 21.08
C PRO A 8 -0.65 2.44 21.12
N LEU A 9 0.52 2.46 21.79
CA LEU A 9 1.38 1.28 21.98
C LEU A 9 0.70 0.14 22.76
N SER A 10 -0.36 0.42 23.52
CA SER A 10 -1.16 -0.58 24.22
C SER A 10 -2.27 -1.21 23.35
N GLY A 11 -2.37 -0.82 22.10
CA GLY A 11 -3.38 -1.29 21.16
C GLY A 11 -2.90 -2.49 20.33
N ASN A 12 -3.49 -2.68 19.17
CA ASN A 12 -3.17 -3.73 18.22
C ASN A 12 -2.28 -3.27 17.05
N GLY A 13 -1.82 -2.01 17.08
CA GLY A 13 -0.96 -1.44 16.05
C GLY A 13 -1.64 -1.17 14.70
N LEU A 14 -2.98 -1.16 14.64
CA LEU A 14 -3.73 -0.86 13.42
C LEU A 14 -4.20 0.60 13.41
N PRO A 15 -3.85 1.39 12.38
CA PRO A 15 -4.34 2.76 12.24
C PRO A 15 -5.79 2.77 11.77
N PRO A 16 -6.62 3.72 12.24
CA PRO A 16 -7.93 3.95 11.65
C PRO A 16 -7.78 4.53 10.24
N ASP A 17 -8.78 4.29 9.39
CA ASP A 17 -8.82 4.79 8.02
C ASP A 17 -8.77 6.33 7.97
N ASN A 18 -9.58 6.96 8.78
CA ASN A 18 -9.66 8.41 8.88
C ASN A 18 -10.19 8.86 10.23
N VAL A 19 -10.10 10.16 10.47
CA VAL A 19 -10.72 10.83 11.62
C VAL A 19 -11.50 12.03 11.10
N GLN A 20 -12.81 12.02 11.31
CA GLN A 20 -13.66 13.13 10.95
C GLN A 20 -13.78 14.11 12.10
N LEU A 21 -13.33 15.35 11.89
CA LEU A 21 -13.30 16.40 12.90
C LEU A 21 -14.51 17.34 12.82
N ASP A 22 -15.02 17.59 11.60
CA ASP A 22 -16.16 18.48 11.38
C ASP A 22 -17.09 17.94 10.26
N PRO A 23 -18.36 17.65 10.56
CA PRO A 23 -18.87 17.41 11.90
C PRO A 23 -18.12 16.27 12.61
N CYS A 24 -17.94 16.37 13.92
CA CYS A 24 -17.15 15.38 14.66
C CYS A 24 -17.84 14.02 14.69
N ALA A 25 -17.28 13.04 13.97
CA ALA A 25 -17.70 11.63 13.99
C ALA A 25 -16.63 10.70 14.59
N GLY A 26 -15.47 11.24 14.99
CA GLY A 26 -14.38 10.46 15.56
C GLY A 26 -13.55 9.69 14.54
N ALA A 27 -12.85 8.66 15.03
CA ALA A 27 -12.03 7.78 14.21
C ALA A 27 -12.89 6.66 13.58
N ALA A 28 -12.68 6.39 12.30
CA ALA A 28 -13.29 5.25 11.63
C ALA A 28 -12.71 3.93 12.19
N GLU A 29 -13.57 3.04 12.69
CA GLU A 29 -13.16 1.77 13.29
C GLU A 29 -12.85 0.70 12.24
N ARG A 30 -12.17 1.10 11.17
CA ARG A 30 -11.72 0.22 10.10
C ARG A 30 -10.34 0.61 9.61
N THR A 31 -9.64 -0.34 9.00
CA THR A 31 -8.32 -0.14 8.40
C THR A 31 -8.20 -0.92 7.08
N SER A 32 -7.28 -0.49 6.22
CA SER A 32 -6.91 -1.18 4.98
C SER A 32 -5.43 -1.56 4.97
N PRO A 33 -4.99 -2.44 4.05
CA PRO A 33 -3.58 -2.74 3.88
C PRO A 33 -2.74 -1.49 3.57
N THR A 34 -3.27 -0.54 2.78
CA THR A 34 -2.61 0.76 2.54
C THR A 34 -2.44 1.55 3.83
N ASN A 35 -3.48 1.66 4.67
CA ASN A 35 -3.39 2.39 5.94
C ASN A 35 -2.31 1.80 6.85
N ILE A 36 -2.28 0.47 6.96
CA ILE A 36 -1.26 -0.26 7.74
C ILE A 36 0.14 0.01 7.16
N GLY A 37 0.29 -0.09 5.84
CA GLY A 37 1.55 0.21 5.16
C GLY A 37 2.03 1.64 5.43
N MET A 38 1.15 2.63 5.33
CA MET A 38 1.48 4.03 5.63
C MET A 38 1.86 4.24 7.09
N TYR A 39 1.26 3.51 8.02
CA TYR A 39 1.66 3.55 9.43
C TYR A 39 3.08 3.01 9.63
N LEU A 40 3.41 1.84 9.04
CA LEU A 40 4.76 1.25 9.10
C LEU A 40 5.81 2.24 8.53
N MET A 41 5.53 2.82 7.36
CA MET A 41 6.37 3.85 6.74
C MET A 41 6.56 5.07 7.63
N SER A 42 5.47 5.52 8.27
CA SER A 42 5.52 6.68 9.18
C SER A 42 6.37 6.40 10.43
N CYS A 43 6.35 5.19 10.97
CA CYS A 43 7.21 4.79 12.10
C CYS A 43 8.70 4.85 11.70
N VAL A 44 9.06 4.30 10.54
CA VAL A 44 10.43 4.35 10.03
C VAL A 44 10.86 5.79 9.76
N SER A 45 10.03 6.57 9.07
CA SER A 45 10.31 7.98 8.77
C SER A 45 10.44 8.83 10.03
N ALA A 46 9.59 8.62 11.03
CA ALA A 46 9.66 9.34 12.31
C ALA A 46 10.99 9.09 13.04
N ARG A 47 11.49 7.86 12.99
CA ARG A 47 12.81 7.52 13.56
C ARG A 47 13.94 8.19 12.78
N GLU A 48 13.90 8.15 11.44
CA GLU A 48 14.92 8.77 10.60
C GLU A 48 14.98 10.32 10.79
N LEU A 49 13.81 10.92 11.07
CA LEU A 49 13.70 12.36 11.36
C LEU A 49 13.96 12.70 12.84
N GLY A 50 14.30 11.74 13.68
CA GLY A 50 14.57 11.96 15.11
C GLY A 50 13.33 12.34 15.95
N LEU A 51 12.13 12.04 15.47
CA LEU A 51 10.85 12.31 16.17
C LEU A 51 10.50 11.25 17.20
N ILE A 52 10.98 10.04 17.02
CA ILE A 52 10.88 8.91 17.96
C ILE A 52 12.22 8.19 18.06
N ASP A 53 12.49 7.52 19.16
CA ASP A 53 13.71 6.74 19.32
C ASP A 53 13.62 5.34 18.65
N PRO A 54 14.75 4.65 18.44
CA PRO A 54 14.76 3.33 17.80
C PRO A 54 13.96 2.26 18.57
N GLY A 55 13.89 2.38 19.90
CA GLY A 55 13.12 1.45 20.74
C GLY A 55 11.61 1.60 20.53
N GLU A 56 11.13 2.84 20.47
CA GLU A 56 9.72 3.14 20.18
C GLU A 56 9.35 2.70 18.76
N MET A 57 10.17 3.00 17.75
CA MET A 57 9.94 2.50 16.39
C MET A 57 9.78 0.97 16.40
N ARG A 58 10.74 0.24 17.00
CA ARG A 58 10.70 -1.21 17.07
C ARG A 58 9.44 -1.73 17.77
N ALA A 59 9.04 -1.11 18.89
CA ALA A 59 7.85 -1.51 19.62
C ALA A 59 6.59 -1.38 18.75
N ARG A 60 6.45 -0.27 18.01
CA ARG A 60 5.33 -0.03 17.10
C ARG A 60 5.30 -1.02 15.94
N LEU A 61 6.44 -1.26 15.30
CA LEU A 61 6.58 -2.22 14.20
C LEU A 61 6.24 -3.65 14.66
N ARG A 62 6.73 -4.08 15.82
CA ARG A 62 6.47 -5.41 16.40
C ARG A 62 4.99 -5.60 16.73
N GLU A 63 4.33 -4.58 17.24
CA GLU A 63 2.89 -4.62 17.56
C GLU A 63 2.07 -4.85 16.30
N THR A 64 2.28 -4.03 15.28
CA THR A 64 1.61 -4.19 13.99
C THR A 64 1.91 -5.54 13.33
N LEU A 65 3.18 -5.97 13.37
CA LEU A 65 3.62 -7.24 12.83
C LEU A 65 2.89 -8.44 13.47
N ARG A 66 2.74 -8.42 14.81
CA ARG A 66 2.00 -9.45 15.56
C ARG A 66 0.55 -9.52 15.08
N THR A 67 -0.10 -8.39 14.95
CA THR A 67 -1.48 -8.33 14.45
C THR A 67 -1.58 -8.82 13.01
N LEU A 68 -0.69 -8.39 12.11
CA LEU A 68 -0.67 -8.84 10.72
C LEU A 68 -0.57 -10.36 10.57
N HIS A 69 0.22 -11.03 11.43
CA HIS A 69 0.29 -12.50 11.42
C HIS A 69 -1.04 -13.17 11.81
N SER A 70 -1.83 -12.53 12.68
CA SER A 70 -3.10 -13.09 13.18
C SER A 70 -4.32 -12.79 12.31
N LEU A 71 -4.25 -11.77 11.44
CA LEU A 71 -5.38 -11.40 10.57
C LEU A 71 -5.74 -12.54 9.61
N PRO A 72 -7.04 -12.83 9.39
CA PRO A 72 -7.49 -13.68 8.30
C PRO A 72 -6.99 -13.11 6.97
N LYS A 73 -6.52 -13.99 6.06
CA LYS A 73 -5.95 -13.62 4.76
C LYS A 73 -6.54 -14.47 3.63
N TRP A 74 -6.56 -13.95 2.44
CA TRP A 74 -6.80 -14.69 1.21
C TRP A 74 -5.47 -14.92 0.50
N HIS A 75 -4.96 -16.15 0.51
CA HIS A 75 -3.64 -16.47 -0.06
C HIS A 75 -2.51 -15.53 0.37
N GLY A 76 -2.40 -15.27 1.68
CA GLY A 76 -1.43 -14.33 2.24
C GLY A 76 -1.74 -12.86 2.02
N LEU A 77 -2.74 -12.52 1.19
CA LEU A 77 -3.17 -11.16 0.93
C LEU A 77 -4.24 -10.70 1.91
N LEU A 78 -4.14 -9.45 2.36
CA LEU A 78 -5.11 -8.87 3.28
C LEU A 78 -6.38 -8.44 2.53
N TYR A 79 -7.51 -8.52 3.24
CA TYR A 79 -8.78 -7.97 2.78
C TYR A 79 -8.82 -6.44 2.89
N ASN A 80 -9.69 -5.85 2.17
CA ASN A 80 -9.98 -4.42 2.18
C ASN A 80 -11.49 -4.24 2.46
N TRP A 81 -11.89 -4.22 3.72
CA TRP A 81 -11.32 -3.69 4.94
C TRP A 81 -11.34 -4.68 6.14
N TYR A 82 -10.69 -4.27 7.28
CA TYR A 82 -10.84 -4.92 8.59
C TYR A 82 -11.47 -3.96 9.60
N ASP A 83 -12.30 -4.52 10.49
CA ASP A 83 -12.67 -3.83 11.71
C ASP A 83 -11.48 -3.82 12.68
N THR A 84 -11.10 -2.63 13.18
CA THR A 84 -9.90 -2.46 14.01
C THR A 84 -10.05 -3.00 15.44
N ARG A 85 -11.27 -3.30 15.89
CA ARG A 85 -11.54 -3.85 17.22
C ARG A 85 -11.62 -5.37 17.21
N THR A 86 -12.36 -5.91 16.24
CA THR A 86 -12.60 -7.35 16.14
C THR A 86 -11.53 -8.09 15.34
N LEU A 87 -10.75 -7.37 14.51
CA LEU A 87 -9.73 -7.89 13.58
C LEU A 87 -10.31 -8.79 12.47
N TYR A 88 -11.63 -8.77 12.26
CA TYR A 88 -12.27 -9.50 11.17
C TYR A 88 -12.43 -8.65 9.92
N PRO A 89 -12.38 -9.29 8.73
CA PRO A 89 -12.69 -8.62 7.47
C PRO A 89 -14.12 -8.05 7.48
N LEU A 90 -14.27 -6.81 7.01
CA LEU A 90 -15.59 -6.22 6.76
C LEU A 90 -16.15 -6.76 5.45
N ARG A 91 -17.48 -6.86 5.39
CA ARG A 91 -18.18 -7.28 4.18
C ARG A 91 -18.53 -6.12 3.26
N PRO A 92 -18.50 -6.32 1.94
CA PRO A 92 -18.10 -7.54 1.23
C PRO A 92 -16.60 -7.83 1.40
N ALA A 93 -16.23 -9.12 1.54
CA ALA A 93 -14.84 -9.55 1.66
C ALA A 93 -14.14 -9.40 0.30
N TYR A 94 -13.37 -8.34 0.17
CA TYR A 94 -12.69 -7.95 -1.06
C TYR A 94 -11.18 -7.85 -0.86
N VAL A 95 -10.40 -8.27 -1.84
CA VAL A 95 -8.93 -8.13 -1.85
C VAL A 95 -8.56 -7.13 -2.93
N SER A 96 -8.00 -6.00 -2.53
CA SER A 96 -7.53 -4.95 -3.44
C SER A 96 -6.07 -5.18 -3.80
N SER A 97 -5.76 -5.24 -5.08
CA SER A 97 -4.38 -5.46 -5.53
C SER A 97 -3.45 -4.30 -5.21
N VAL A 98 -3.92 -3.06 -5.39
CA VAL A 98 -3.12 -1.87 -5.08
C VAL A 98 -2.84 -1.75 -3.58
N ASP A 99 -3.83 -2.04 -2.73
CA ASP A 99 -3.64 -2.01 -1.28
C ASP A 99 -2.64 -3.06 -0.81
N CYS A 100 -2.70 -4.28 -1.37
CA CYS A 100 -1.71 -5.32 -1.11
C CYS A 100 -0.31 -4.93 -1.62
N GLY A 101 -0.21 -4.29 -2.78
CA GLY A 101 1.05 -3.78 -3.32
C GLY A 101 1.68 -2.68 -2.44
N ASN A 102 0.86 -1.76 -1.94
CA ASN A 102 1.29 -0.70 -1.01
C ASN A 102 1.78 -1.30 0.31
N LEU A 103 1.07 -2.30 0.85
CA LEU A 103 1.51 -3.02 2.04
C LEU A 103 2.83 -3.75 1.80
N LEU A 104 2.97 -4.47 0.68
CA LEU A 104 4.21 -5.17 0.33
C LEU A 104 5.40 -4.19 0.30
N ALA A 105 5.25 -3.05 -0.36
CA ALA A 105 6.28 -2.01 -0.40
C ALA A 105 6.66 -1.52 1.02
N ALA A 106 5.68 -1.30 1.88
CA ALA A 106 5.91 -0.87 3.25
C ALA A 106 6.56 -1.96 4.12
N LEU A 107 6.19 -3.24 3.93
CA LEU A 107 6.82 -4.38 4.61
C LEU A 107 8.29 -4.51 4.23
N LEU A 108 8.65 -4.30 2.97
CA LEU A 108 10.04 -4.29 2.50
C LEU A 108 10.87 -3.18 3.19
N VAL A 109 10.30 -2.00 3.32
CA VAL A 109 10.95 -0.88 4.04
C VAL A 109 11.08 -1.19 5.53
N ALA A 110 10.01 -1.67 6.17
CA ALA A 110 10.03 -2.03 7.59
C ALA A 110 11.03 -3.15 7.89
N ARG A 111 11.11 -4.16 7.01
CA ARG A 111 12.13 -5.22 7.08
C ARG A 111 13.54 -4.64 7.06
N SER A 112 13.81 -3.75 6.10
CA SER A 112 15.15 -3.15 5.95
C SER A 112 15.55 -2.23 7.12
N ALA A 113 14.58 -1.62 7.79
CA ALA A 113 14.79 -0.76 8.95
C ALA A 113 14.85 -1.51 10.28
N SER A 114 14.56 -2.82 10.28
CA SER A 114 14.48 -3.66 11.47
C SER A 114 15.76 -4.44 11.71
N PRO A 115 16.10 -4.77 12.98
CA PRO A 115 17.14 -5.74 13.29
C PRO A 115 16.83 -7.13 12.69
N GLU A 116 17.87 -7.95 12.48
CA GLU A 116 17.76 -9.27 11.83
C GLU A 116 16.68 -10.17 12.43
N GLU A 117 16.52 -10.16 13.77
CA GLU A 117 15.50 -10.91 14.50
C GLU A 117 14.05 -10.55 14.04
N ASP A 118 13.76 -9.28 13.82
CA ASP A 118 12.45 -8.81 13.37
C ASP A 118 12.32 -8.89 11.84
N ALA A 119 13.43 -8.68 11.12
CA ALA A 119 13.48 -8.74 9.66
C ALA A 119 12.98 -10.08 9.11
N GLY A 120 13.35 -11.20 9.73
CA GLY A 120 12.86 -12.53 9.37
C GLY A 120 11.35 -12.69 9.48
N ARG A 121 10.72 -12.05 10.47
CA ARG A 121 9.25 -12.08 10.64
C ARG A 121 8.53 -11.25 9.58
N PHE A 122 9.10 -10.10 9.17
CA PHE A 122 8.60 -9.36 8.03
C PHE A 122 8.74 -10.16 6.74
N GLN A 123 9.88 -10.85 6.56
CA GLN A 123 10.11 -11.68 5.39
C GLN A 123 9.07 -12.80 5.29
N SER A 124 8.72 -13.46 6.41
CA SER A 124 7.67 -14.48 6.42
C SER A 124 6.32 -13.95 5.89
N LEU A 125 5.89 -12.77 6.32
CA LEU A 125 4.66 -12.16 5.78
C LEU A 125 4.79 -11.83 4.28
N ILE A 126 5.95 -11.32 3.88
CA ILE A 126 6.22 -11.02 2.47
C ILE A 126 6.14 -12.30 1.63
N ASP A 127 6.72 -13.41 2.09
CA ASP A 127 6.76 -14.68 1.36
C ASP A 127 5.37 -15.32 1.23
N GLU A 128 4.47 -15.11 2.20
CA GLU A 128 3.10 -15.59 2.18
C GLU A 128 2.22 -14.89 1.12
N MET A 129 2.56 -13.66 0.71
CA MET A 129 1.73 -12.85 -0.18
C MET A 129 1.78 -13.36 -1.63
N GLU A 130 0.78 -14.11 -2.08
CA GLU A 130 0.63 -14.60 -3.47
C GLU A 130 0.03 -13.51 -4.38
N LEU A 131 0.75 -12.41 -4.57
CA LEU A 131 0.27 -11.23 -5.31
C LEU A 131 0.02 -11.52 -6.79
N GLU A 132 0.73 -12.48 -7.36
CA GLU A 132 0.60 -12.97 -8.74
C GLU A 132 -0.80 -13.53 -9.05
N ARG A 133 -1.58 -13.96 -8.06
CA ARG A 133 -2.98 -14.37 -8.25
C ARG A 133 -3.90 -13.26 -8.74
N LEU A 134 -3.49 -12.01 -8.53
CA LEU A 134 -4.22 -10.84 -9.01
C LEU A 134 -3.73 -10.36 -10.39
N TYR A 135 -2.72 -11.03 -10.95
CA TYR A 135 -2.18 -10.72 -12.26
C TYR A 135 -2.92 -11.49 -13.37
N ASP A 136 -3.35 -10.78 -14.39
CA ASP A 136 -3.97 -11.34 -15.59
C ASP A 136 -2.87 -11.54 -16.64
N GLU A 137 -2.41 -12.77 -16.80
CA GLU A 137 -1.32 -13.10 -17.73
C GLU A 137 -1.69 -12.84 -19.19
N GLU A 138 -2.94 -13.04 -19.56
CA GLU A 138 -3.42 -12.82 -20.93
C GLU A 138 -3.36 -11.33 -21.28
N ARG A 139 -3.86 -10.48 -20.39
CA ARG A 139 -3.79 -9.04 -20.57
C ARG A 139 -2.42 -8.47 -20.22
N GLY A 140 -1.67 -9.13 -19.34
CA GLY A 140 -0.39 -8.65 -18.81
C GLY A 140 -0.54 -7.46 -17.88
N LEU A 141 -1.64 -7.40 -17.12
CA LEU A 141 -2.01 -6.31 -16.23
C LEU A 141 -2.55 -6.85 -14.90
N PHE A 142 -2.43 -6.07 -13.83
CA PHE A 142 -3.08 -6.39 -12.58
C PHE A 142 -4.57 -6.08 -12.64
N ARG A 143 -5.41 -7.01 -12.18
CA ARG A 143 -6.82 -6.76 -11.89
C ARG A 143 -6.92 -5.78 -10.72
N ILE A 144 -8.01 -5.01 -10.63
CA ILE A 144 -8.22 -4.09 -9.50
C ILE A 144 -8.32 -4.88 -8.19
N GLY A 145 -8.87 -6.10 -8.23
CA GLY A 145 -8.91 -6.97 -7.06
C GLY A 145 -9.72 -8.23 -7.27
N TYR A 146 -10.08 -8.87 -6.16
CA TYR A 146 -10.78 -10.15 -6.10
C TYR A 146 -11.94 -10.08 -5.09
N ASP A 147 -13.12 -10.49 -5.51
CA ASP A 147 -14.32 -10.62 -4.66
C ASP A 147 -14.30 -12.01 -4.01
N ALA A 148 -13.86 -12.10 -2.76
CA ALA A 148 -13.72 -13.37 -2.07
C ALA A 148 -15.07 -13.97 -1.62
N GLU A 149 -16.15 -13.20 -1.60
CA GLU A 149 -17.49 -13.72 -1.31
C GLU A 149 -18.09 -14.42 -2.53
N LYS A 150 -17.81 -13.90 -3.71
CA LYS A 150 -18.29 -14.49 -4.98
C LYS A 150 -17.29 -15.47 -5.58
N ASP A 151 -16.12 -15.61 -4.97
CA ASP A 151 -14.99 -16.38 -5.51
C ASP A 151 -14.68 -16.01 -6.96
N ALA A 152 -14.56 -14.70 -7.23
CA ALA A 152 -14.44 -14.19 -8.59
C ALA A 152 -13.46 -13.02 -8.71
N PRO A 153 -12.61 -13.03 -9.77
CA PRO A 153 -11.71 -11.91 -10.05
C PRO A 153 -12.51 -10.69 -10.55
N GLY A 154 -12.04 -9.51 -10.19
CA GLY A 154 -12.52 -8.25 -10.73
C GLY A 154 -12.34 -8.19 -12.25
N GLN A 155 -13.28 -7.53 -12.95
CA GLN A 155 -13.25 -7.41 -14.41
C GLN A 155 -12.34 -6.28 -14.91
N SER A 156 -12.09 -5.26 -14.08
CA SER A 156 -11.27 -4.09 -14.41
C SER A 156 -9.82 -4.29 -14.04
N HIS A 157 -8.93 -3.56 -14.72
CA HIS A 157 -7.47 -3.66 -14.56
C HIS A 157 -6.87 -2.28 -14.31
N TYR A 158 -5.73 -2.26 -13.62
CA TYR A 158 -4.87 -1.09 -13.55
C TYR A 158 -4.04 -1.03 -14.85
N ASP A 159 -4.41 -0.13 -15.75
CA ASP A 159 -3.86 -0.02 -17.10
C ASP A 159 -3.12 1.29 -17.38
N LEU A 160 -3.09 2.23 -16.41
CA LEU A 160 -2.40 3.52 -16.57
C LEU A 160 -1.14 3.61 -15.71
N LEU A 161 -0.07 4.16 -16.31
CA LEU A 161 1.19 4.39 -15.60
C LEU A 161 1.06 5.49 -14.54
N ALA A 162 0.30 6.55 -14.81
CA ALA A 162 0.00 7.61 -13.83
C ALA A 162 -1.11 7.17 -12.88
N SER A 163 -0.77 6.25 -11.99
CA SER A 163 -1.67 5.69 -10.98
C SER A 163 -0.87 5.38 -9.72
N GLU A 164 -1.52 5.36 -8.56
CA GLU A 164 -0.96 4.83 -7.32
C GLU A 164 -0.58 3.35 -7.45
N ALA A 165 -1.25 2.61 -8.34
CA ALA A 165 -0.97 1.20 -8.62
C ALA A 165 0.41 0.94 -9.25
N ARG A 166 1.15 1.98 -9.66
CA ARG A 166 2.53 1.77 -10.15
C ARG A 166 3.49 1.28 -9.05
N ILE A 167 3.16 1.49 -7.76
CA ILE A 167 3.91 0.87 -6.65
C ILE A 167 3.74 -0.65 -6.71
N LEU A 168 2.49 -1.13 -6.77
CA LEU A 168 2.16 -2.54 -6.98
C LEU A 168 2.94 -3.11 -8.18
N SER A 169 2.88 -2.44 -9.33
CA SER A 169 3.58 -2.87 -10.54
C SER A 169 5.09 -3.00 -10.31
N TYR A 170 5.69 -2.01 -9.66
CA TYR A 170 7.12 -1.99 -9.39
C TYR A 170 7.56 -3.11 -8.45
N VAL A 171 6.91 -3.25 -7.28
CA VAL A 171 7.28 -4.27 -6.28
C VAL A 171 6.97 -5.68 -6.77
N ALA A 172 5.92 -5.87 -7.57
CA ALA A 172 5.60 -7.17 -8.15
C ALA A 172 6.63 -7.61 -9.19
N MET A 173 7.15 -6.70 -10.01
CA MET A 173 8.25 -7.01 -10.92
C MET A 173 9.55 -7.31 -10.16
N ALA A 174 9.84 -6.57 -9.10
CA ALA A 174 11.07 -6.72 -8.32
C ALA A 174 11.09 -7.98 -7.44
N GLU A 175 9.97 -8.32 -6.83
CA GLU A 175 9.90 -9.32 -5.75
C GLU A 175 9.06 -10.57 -6.11
N ARG A 176 8.22 -10.53 -7.16
CA ARG A 176 7.24 -11.57 -7.49
C ARG A 176 7.36 -12.13 -8.91
N GLY A 177 8.44 -11.84 -9.61
CA GLY A 177 8.69 -12.38 -10.95
C GLY A 177 7.71 -11.93 -12.03
N ILE A 178 6.90 -10.90 -11.79
CA ILE A 178 6.04 -10.32 -12.82
C ILE A 178 6.93 -9.79 -13.95
N PRO A 179 6.66 -10.13 -15.22
CA PRO A 179 7.52 -9.75 -16.31
C PRO A 179 7.62 -8.23 -16.50
N VAL A 180 8.81 -7.71 -16.81
CA VAL A 180 9.06 -6.27 -17.07
C VAL A 180 8.15 -5.73 -18.18
N ARG A 181 7.76 -6.56 -19.15
CA ARG A 181 6.76 -6.20 -20.18
C ARG A 181 5.43 -5.68 -19.60
N HIS A 182 5.10 -6.03 -18.35
CA HIS A 182 3.95 -5.45 -17.65
C HIS A 182 4.05 -3.92 -17.58
N TRP A 183 5.22 -3.38 -17.20
CA TRP A 183 5.45 -1.93 -17.15
C TRP A 183 5.27 -1.25 -18.51
N GLU A 184 5.64 -1.92 -19.58
CA GLU A 184 5.50 -1.42 -20.94
C GLU A 184 4.03 -1.35 -21.40
N LYS A 185 3.18 -2.25 -20.89
CA LYS A 185 1.74 -2.28 -21.16
C LYS A 185 0.94 -1.19 -20.45
N LEU A 186 1.48 -0.60 -19.39
CA LEU A 186 0.81 0.52 -18.72
C LEU A 186 0.70 1.71 -19.67
N GLY A 187 -0.53 2.15 -19.93
CA GLY A 187 -0.85 3.27 -20.83
C GLY A 187 -0.21 4.58 -20.37
N ARG A 188 0.21 5.39 -21.33
CA ARG A 188 0.85 6.68 -21.09
C ARG A 188 0.13 7.82 -21.85
N PRO A 189 -1.22 7.88 -21.82
CA PRO A 189 -1.91 9.00 -22.43
C PRO A 189 -1.51 10.29 -21.74
N CYS A 190 -1.33 11.36 -22.49
CA CYS A 190 -0.94 12.64 -21.92
C CYS A 190 -1.71 13.81 -22.54
N ALA A 191 -1.89 14.85 -21.72
CA ALA A 191 -2.46 16.12 -22.14
C ALA A 191 -1.41 17.24 -22.08
N ARG A 192 -1.57 18.20 -22.97
CA ARG A 192 -0.83 19.46 -22.86
C ARG A 192 -1.40 20.27 -21.68
N VAL A 193 -0.52 20.57 -20.73
CA VAL A 193 -0.83 21.43 -19.58
C VAL A 193 0.08 22.65 -19.60
N ARG A 194 -0.22 23.66 -18.76
CA ARG A 194 0.60 24.87 -18.67
C ARG A 194 2.04 24.51 -18.27
N GLY A 195 2.95 24.71 -19.20
CA GLY A 195 4.40 24.44 -19.00
C GLY A 195 4.88 23.05 -19.43
N GLY A 196 4.03 22.19 -20.04
CA GLY A 196 4.48 20.88 -20.47
C GLY A 196 3.39 19.89 -20.87
N CYS A 197 3.62 18.64 -20.52
CA CYS A 197 2.69 17.54 -20.72
C CYS A 197 2.54 16.76 -19.43
N ALA A 198 1.30 16.45 -19.03
CA ALA A 198 0.99 15.60 -17.89
C ALA A 198 0.36 14.29 -18.36
N LEU A 199 0.78 13.18 -17.76
CA LEU A 199 0.12 11.89 -17.97
C LEU A 199 -1.28 11.91 -17.34
N TYR A 200 -2.24 11.28 -17.98
CA TYR A 200 -3.57 11.06 -17.39
C TYR A 200 -3.50 9.99 -16.31
N SER A 201 -4.24 10.23 -15.23
CA SER A 201 -4.64 9.22 -14.26
C SER A 201 -6.14 8.93 -14.39
N TRP A 202 -6.66 7.97 -13.63
CA TRP A 202 -8.08 7.60 -13.69
C TRP A 202 -9.02 8.71 -13.20
N SER A 203 -8.68 9.36 -12.12
CA SER A 203 -9.53 10.40 -11.49
C SER A 203 -8.87 11.77 -11.34
N GLY A 204 -7.59 11.89 -11.69
CA GLY A 204 -6.85 13.17 -11.65
C GLY A 204 -6.54 13.65 -10.24
N THR A 205 -6.52 12.77 -9.26
CA THR A 205 -6.27 13.14 -7.86
C THR A 205 -4.79 13.28 -7.54
N MET A 206 -4.47 14.14 -6.57
CA MET A 206 -3.11 14.25 -6.01
C MET A 206 -2.62 12.90 -5.46
N PHE A 207 -3.51 12.07 -4.93
CA PHE A 207 -3.17 10.76 -4.42
C PHE A 207 -2.56 9.87 -5.51
N GLU A 208 -3.19 9.75 -6.67
CA GLU A 208 -2.70 8.95 -7.80
C GLU A 208 -1.32 9.37 -8.28
N TYR A 209 -1.05 10.67 -8.29
CA TYR A 209 0.23 11.20 -8.76
C TYR A 209 1.33 11.15 -7.71
N MET A 210 1.02 11.50 -6.45
CA MET A 210 2.03 11.83 -5.44
C MET A 210 2.31 10.68 -4.46
N MET A 211 1.32 9.82 -4.19
CA MET A 211 1.49 8.70 -3.24
C MET A 211 2.69 7.80 -3.60
N PRO A 212 2.92 7.43 -4.88
CA PRO A 212 4.08 6.62 -5.23
C PRO A 212 5.44 7.24 -4.92
N PHE A 213 5.55 8.55 -4.82
CA PHE A 213 6.82 9.20 -4.47
C PHE A 213 7.24 9.00 -3.02
N LEU A 214 6.36 8.48 -2.18
CA LEU A 214 6.72 8.04 -0.84
C LEU A 214 7.65 6.81 -0.85
N PHE A 215 7.60 6.02 -1.93
CA PHE A 215 8.37 4.79 -2.09
C PHE A 215 9.39 4.83 -3.23
N MET A 216 9.13 5.63 -4.26
CA MET A 216 9.89 5.64 -5.50
C MET A 216 10.46 7.03 -5.77
N PRO A 217 11.78 7.16 -6.01
CA PRO A 217 12.36 8.45 -6.34
C PRO A 217 11.81 8.97 -7.68
N SER A 218 11.54 10.28 -7.73
CA SER A 218 11.12 10.96 -8.95
C SER A 218 12.33 11.39 -9.77
N ALA A 219 12.60 10.68 -10.86
CA ALA A 219 13.61 11.12 -11.81
C ALA A 219 13.09 12.27 -12.67
N THR A 220 13.69 13.44 -12.54
CA THR A 220 13.21 14.72 -13.12
C THR A 220 13.09 14.72 -14.66
N LYS A 221 13.82 13.84 -15.34
CA LYS A 221 13.83 13.72 -16.83
C LYS A 221 12.93 12.61 -17.36
N THR A 222 12.08 12.02 -16.50
CA THR A 222 11.10 11.00 -16.94
C THR A 222 9.72 11.62 -17.14
N LEU A 223 8.83 10.91 -17.86
CA LEU A 223 7.43 11.32 -18.06
C LEU A 223 6.72 11.54 -16.72
N LEU A 224 6.94 10.64 -15.74
CA LEU A 224 6.37 10.78 -14.40
C LEU A 224 6.92 12.00 -13.66
N GLY A 225 8.23 12.25 -13.73
CA GLY A 225 8.85 13.40 -13.09
C GLY A 225 8.45 14.73 -13.74
N VAL A 226 8.18 14.76 -15.04
CA VAL A 226 7.61 15.94 -15.73
C VAL A 226 6.17 16.16 -15.30
N SER A 227 5.34 15.11 -15.31
CA SER A 227 3.93 15.19 -14.89
C SER A 227 3.74 15.63 -13.45
N ALA A 228 4.67 15.29 -12.56
CA ALA A 228 4.60 15.67 -11.13
C ALA A 228 4.94 17.16 -10.87
N ARG A 229 5.51 17.88 -11.84
CA ARG A 229 5.89 19.30 -11.73
C ARG A 229 4.98 20.24 -12.52
N GLY A 230 4.12 19.72 -13.37
CA GLY A 230 3.12 20.47 -14.14
C GLY A 230 1.82 20.63 -13.41
#